data_ad0f88b6daef0d1353d8eafbd79d1c8e
#
_entry.id   ad0f88b6daef0d1353d8eafbd79d1c8e
#
_cell.length_a   1.000
_cell.length_b   1.000
_cell.length_c   1.000
_cell.angle_alpha   90.00
_cell.angle_beta   90.00
_cell.angle_gamma   90.00
#
_symmetry.space_group_name_H-M   'P 1'
#
loop_
_entity.id
_entity.type
_entity.pdbx_description
1 polymer ?
#
loop_
_entity_poly.entity_id
_entity_poly.type
_entity_poly.pdbx_seq_one_letter_code
_entity_poly.pdbx_strand_id
1 'polypeptide(L)'
;MKPELETYFNNYNELFNHEGFKQLIQELSNNAITLADIQTVKDTEDFLFRKGQVAALASVINLENTIKVSREQAEEEEVDD
;
A
#
# COMPACT_ATOMS: atom_id res chain seq x y z
N MET A 1 -10.23 -3.25 -21.85
CA MET A 1 -9.47 -4.06 -20.86
C MET A 1 -9.95 -5.51 -20.90
N LYS A 2 -9.02 -6.46 -20.84
CA LYS A 2 -9.39 -7.88 -20.87
C LYS A 2 -10.21 -8.25 -19.64
N PRO A 3 -11.18 -9.19 -19.77
CA PRO A 3 -12.03 -9.56 -18.63
C PRO A 3 -11.28 -10.02 -17.38
N GLU A 4 -10.16 -10.74 -17.54
CA GLU A 4 -9.35 -11.19 -16.42
C GLU A 4 -8.74 -10.01 -15.68
N LEU A 5 -8.31 -9.00 -16.40
CA LEU A 5 -7.71 -7.81 -15.82
C LEU A 5 -8.76 -6.94 -15.13
N GLU A 6 -9.96 -6.84 -15.70
CA GLU A 6 -11.07 -6.17 -15.04
C GLU A 6 -11.42 -6.83 -13.70
N THR A 7 -11.49 -8.16 -13.70
CA THR A 7 -11.76 -8.92 -12.48
C THR A 7 -10.69 -8.66 -11.43
N TYR A 8 -9.43 -8.66 -11.84
CA TYR A 8 -8.30 -8.36 -10.96
C TYR A 8 -8.47 -7.00 -10.27
N PHE A 9 -8.73 -5.96 -11.04
CA PHE A 9 -8.88 -4.61 -10.47
C PHE A 9 -10.17 -4.46 -9.66
N ASN A 10 -11.25 -5.12 -10.08
CA ASN A 10 -12.51 -5.09 -9.34
C ASN A 10 -12.37 -5.73 -7.96
N ASN A 11 -11.60 -6.81 -7.86
CA ASN A 11 -11.33 -7.47 -6.58
C ASN A 11 -10.62 -6.52 -5.63
N TYR A 12 -9.62 -5.77 -6.11
CA TYR A 12 -8.94 -4.79 -5.28
C TYR A 12 -9.88 -3.64 -4.90
N ASN A 13 -10.71 -3.19 -5.84
CA ASN A 13 -11.66 -2.11 -5.55
C ASN A 13 -12.62 -2.50 -4.41
N GLU A 14 -13.09 -3.74 -4.41
CA GLU A 14 -13.94 -4.25 -3.34
C GLU A 14 -13.20 -4.26 -2.01
N LEU A 15 -11.94 -4.71 -2.00
CA LEU A 15 -11.11 -4.71 -0.80
C LEU A 15 -10.95 -3.30 -0.24
N PHE A 16 -10.63 -2.32 -1.11
CA PHE A 16 -10.38 -0.95 -0.67
C PHE A 16 -11.63 -0.28 -0.11
N ASN A 17 -12.81 -0.74 -0.48
CA ASN A 17 -14.07 -0.22 0.02
C ASN A 17 -14.56 -0.94 1.29
N HIS A 18 -13.88 -2.01 1.69
CA HIS A 18 -14.23 -2.76 2.88
C HIS A 18 -13.80 -2.01 4.15
N GLU A 19 -14.72 -1.83 5.08
CA GLU A 19 -14.44 -1.08 6.32
C GLU A 19 -13.31 -1.70 7.14
N GLY A 20 -13.24 -3.03 7.20
CA GLY A 20 -12.17 -3.72 7.89
C GLY A 20 -10.79 -3.43 7.29
N PHE A 21 -10.71 -3.32 5.98
CA PHE A 21 -9.46 -2.96 5.32
C PHE A 21 -9.05 -1.52 5.65
N LYS A 22 -10.00 -0.59 5.64
CA LYS A 22 -9.73 0.80 5.99
C LYS A 22 -9.22 0.92 7.43
N GLN A 23 -9.82 0.16 8.34
CA GLN A 23 -9.39 0.10 9.73
C GLN A 23 -7.96 -0.44 9.84
N LEU A 24 -7.66 -1.53 9.12
CA LEU A 24 -6.31 -2.11 9.09
C LEU A 24 -5.28 -1.09 8.62
N ILE A 25 -5.56 -0.39 7.53
CA ILE A 25 -4.65 0.62 6.99
C ILE A 25 -4.41 1.74 8.02
N GLN A 26 -5.44 2.16 8.73
CA GLN A 26 -5.29 3.18 9.76
C GLN A 26 -4.37 2.69 10.89
N GLU A 27 -4.54 1.44 11.32
CA GLU A 27 -3.72 0.84 12.36
C GLU A 27 -2.27 0.68 11.91
N LEU A 28 -2.05 0.23 10.68
CA LEU A 28 -0.70 0.09 10.11
C LEU A 28 -0.02 1.45 9.98
N SER A 29 -0.76 2.49 9.60
CA SER A 29 -0.23 3.84 9.51
C SER A 29 0.22 4.35 10.88
N ASN A 30 -0.55 4.09 11.92
CA ASN A 30 -0.19 4.45 13.29
C ASN A 30 1.07 3.70 13.74
N ASN A 31 1.18 2.41 13.39
CA ASN A 31 2.37 1.62 13.70
C ASN A 31 3.61 2.19 12.99
N ALA A 32 3.46 2.58 11.73
CA ALA A 32 4.57 3.17 10.97
C ALA A 32 5.05 4.48 11.61
N ILE A 33 4.14 5.33 12.07
CA ILE A 33 4.47 6.57 12.75
C ILE A 33 5.28 6.28 14.02
N THR A 34 4.84 5.30 14.82
CA THR A 34 5.53 4.91 16.05
C THR A 34 6.95 4.40 15.76
N LEU A 35 7.10 3.54 14.74
CA LEU A 35 8.40 3.00 14.35
C LEU A 35 9.33 4.07 13.80
N ALA A 36 8.80 5.10 13.16
CA ALA A 36 9.57 6.19 12.58
C ALA A 36 9.95 7.27 13.60
N ASP A 37 9.48 7.17 14.84
CA ASP A 37 9.81 8.15 15.88
C ASP A 37 11.28 8.02 16.28
N ILE A 38 12.09 8.96 15.82
CA ILE A 38 13.53 8.95 16.03
C ILE A 38 13.89 9.04 17.53
N GLN A 39 13.02 9.63 18.34
CA GLN A 39 13.28 9.79 19.78
C GLN A 39 13.26 8.45 20.51
N THR A 40 12.63 7.44 19.94
CA THR A 40 12.55 6.09 20.55
C THR A 40 13.61 5.13 20.02
N VAL A 41 14.40 5.55 19.03
CA VAL A 41 15.46 4.71 18.45
C VAL A 41 16.61 4.57 19.45
N LYS A 42 17.05 3.32 19.69
CA LYS A 42 18.06 3.01 20.68
C LYS A 42 19.49 3.15 20.14
N ASP A 43 19.72 2.63 18.93
CA ASP A 43 21.04 2.60 18.31
C ASP A 43 20.90 2.44 16.79
N THR A 44 22.02 2.32 16.09
CA THR A 44 22.05 2.18 14.63
C THR A 44 21.35 0.90 14.16
N GLU A 45 21.55 -0.21 14.86
CA GLU A 45 20.91 -1.48 14.48
C GLU A 45 19.39 -1.38 14.58
N ASP A 46 18.90 -0.78 15.66
CA ASP A 46 17.48 -0.56 15.86
C ASP A 46 16.91 0.35 14.77
N PHE A 47 17.64 1.41 14.41
CA PHE A 47 17.25 2.31 13.34
C PHE A 47 17.10 1.58 12.01
N LEU A 48 18.08 0.77 11.64
CA LEU A 48 18.06 0.02 10.38
C LEU A 48 16.93 -1.01 10.34
N PHE A 49 16.69 -1.69 11.47
CA PHE A 49 15.60 -2.63 11.58
C PHE A 49 14.24 -1.94 11.41
N ARG A 50 14.03 -0.83 12.08
CA ARG A 50 12.79 -0.06 11.97
C ARG A 50 12.58 0.50 10.57
N LYS A 51 13.66 0.95 9.92
CA LYS A 51 13.61 1.45 8.54
C LYS A 51 13.05 0.38 7.61
N GLY A 52 13.50 -0.87 7.75
CA GLY A 52 12.98 -1.98 6.97
C GLY A 52 11.52 -2.26 7.25
N GLN A 53 11.11 -2.21 8.52
CA GLN A 53 9.71 -2.41 8.90
C GLN A 53 8.81 -1.32 8.32
N VAL A 54 9.23 -0.06 8.39
CA VAL A 54 8.47 1.05 7.83
C VAL A 54 8.33 0.92 6.32
N ALA A 55 9.40 0.50 5.63
CA ALA A 55 9.35 0.29 4.18
C ALA A 55 8.33 -0.80 3.81
N ALA A 56 8.30 -1.90 4.56
CA ALA A 56 7.34 -2.98 4.34
C ALA A 56 5.90 -2.51 4.59
N LEU A 57 5.67 -1.78 5.67
CA LEU A 57 4.36 -1.23 5.98
C LEU A 57 3.91 -0.22 4.92
N ALA A 58 4.82 0.60 4.43
CA ALA A 58 4.52 1.59 3.40
C ALA A 58 4.00 0.93 2.11
N SER A 59 4.52 -0.24 1.76
CA SER A 59 4.04 -1.00 0.59
C SER A 59 2.56 -1.35 0.71
N VAL A 60 2.12 -1.74 1.90
CA VAL A 60 0.73 -2.09 2.16
C VAL A 60 -0.14 -0.83 2.27
N ILE A 61 0.34 0.18 3.01
CA ILE A 61 -0.39 1.44 3.21
C ILE A 61 -0.66 2.13 1.87
N ASN A 62 0.28 2.06 0.94
CA ASN A 62 0.18 2.70 -0.38
C ASN A 62 -0.43 1.80 -1.46
N LEU A 63 -0.91 0.62 -1.08
CA LEU A 63 -1.42 -0.37 -2.05
C LEU A 63 -2.53 0.19 -2.93
N GLU A 64 -3.48 0.91 -2.36
CA GLU A 64 -4.59 1.49 -3.11
C GLU A 64 -4.10 2.40 -4.23
N ASN A 65 -3.15 3.29 -3.91
CA ASN A 65 -2.56 4.17 -4.92
C ASN A 65 -1.78 3.38 -5.97
N THR A 66 -1.03 2.37 -5.55
CA THR A 66 -0.27 1.51 -6.47
C THR A 66 -1.19 0.82 -7.48
N ILE A 67 -2.29 0.26 -7.00
CA ILE A 67 -3.26 -0.42 -7.86
C ILE A 67 -3.96 0.58 -8.79
N LYS A 68 -4.30 1.77 -8.28
CA LYS A 68 -4.92 2.82 -9.09
C LYS A 68 -4.01 3.21 -10.26
N VAL A 69 -2.73 3.43 -10.00
CA VAL A 69 -1.75 3.76 -11.04
C VAL A 69 -1.62 2.63 -12.05
N SER A 70 -1.58 1.38 -11.58
CA SER A 70 -1.50 0.21 -12.46
C SER A 70 -2.70 0.12 -13.39
N ARG A 71 -3.89 0.42 -12.87
CA ARG A 71 -5.13 0.41 -13.66
C ARG A 71 -5.09 1.50 -14.73
N GLU A 72 -4.66 2.70 -14.37
CA GLU A 72 -4.53 3.81 -15.32
C GLU A 72 -3.56 3.46 -16.44
N GLN A 73 -2.45 2.82 -16.12
CA GLN A 73 -1.47 2.38 -17.12
C GLN A 73 -2.06 1.33 -18.06
N ALA A 74 -2.82 0.38 -17.53
CA ALA A 74 -3.48 -0.64 -18.33
C ALA A 74 -4.51 -0.01 -19.30
N GLU A 75 -5.24 1.00 -18.83
CA GLU A 75 -6.21 1.71 -19.65
C GLU A 75 -5.51 2.52 -20.77
N GLU A 76 -4.37 3.14 -20.48
CA GLU A 76 -3.57 3.85 -21.47
C GLU A 76 -3.04 2.91 -22.56
N GLU A 77 -2.60 1.72 -22.19
CA GLU A 77 -2.12 0.73 -23.15
C GLU A 77 -3.22 0.29 -24.12
N GLU A 78 -4.46 0.20 -23.64
CA GLU A 78 -5.61 -0.11 -24.50
C GLU A 78 -5.86 0.97 -25.56
N VAL A 79 -5.70 2.23 -25.18
CA VAL A 79 -5.97 3.37 -26.06
C VAL A 79 -4.98 3.41 -27.22
N ASP A 80 -3.77 2.91 -27.02
CA ASP A 80 -2.72 2.92 -28.05
C ASP A 80 -2.94 1.85 -29.13
N ASP A 81 -3.84 0.92 -28.93
CA ASP A 81 -4.21 -0.08 -29.92
C ASP A 81 -5.18 0.49 -30.96
#